data_0239405d0f5b9b4a90491cc71c453978
#
_entry.id   0239405d0f5b9b4a90491cc71c453978
#
_cell.length_a   1.000
_cell.length_b   1.000
_cell.length_c   1.000
_cell.angle_alpha   90.00
_cell.angle_beta   90.00
_cell.angle_gamma   90.00
#
_symmetry.space_group_name_H-M   'P 1'
#
loop_
_entity.id
_entity.type
_entity.pdbx_description
1 polymer ?
#
loop_
_entity_poly.entity_id
_entity_poly.type
_entity_poly.pdbx_seq_one_letter_code
_entity_poly.pdbx_strand_id
1 'polypeptide(L)'
;DGEMLIFKGLSFAPNFQSNSGEKFQRMQKFVDSETLRYSDPYVPFKTGVMKKSGTSSTVIGSGVVEYTAPYARSQYYTNAGHGIEGMNAENGTKGLRGSFFLERMKADHLSDIEQGLKGKFE
;
A
#
# COMPACT_ATOMS: atom_id res chain seq x y z
N ASP A 1 -17.86 -6.34 3.77
CA ASP A 1 -18.84 -5.38 3.35
C ASP A 1 -18.20 -4.21 2.63
N GLY A 2 -18.96 -3.16 2.34
CA GLY A 2 -18.50 -2.05 1.52
C GLY A 2 -17.46 -1.13 2.15
N GLU A 3 -17.12 -1.32 3.40
CA GLU A 3 -16.19 -0.44 4.10
C GLU A 3 -14.75 -0.91 4.02
N MET A 4 -14.54 -2.19 3.81
CA MET A 4 -13.21 -2.77 3.75
C MET A 4 -12.55 -2.51 2.38
N LEU A 5 -11.28 -2.19 2.40
CA LEU A 5 -10.49 -2.04 1.18
C LEU A 5 -9.46 -3.16 1.11
N ILE A 6 -9.53 -3.95 0.05
CA ILE A 6 -8.60 -5.05 -0.20
C ILE A 6 -7.84 -4.77 -1.48
N PHE A 7 -6.52 -4.79 -1.41
CA PHE A 7 -5.64 -4.60 -2.54
C PHE A 7 -4.85 -5.89 -2.77
N LYS A 8 -5.11 -6.52 -3.92
CA LYS A 8 -4.37 -7.74 -4.29
C LYS A 8 -3.03 -7.30 -4.84
N GLY A 9 -2.02 -7.55 -4.08
CA GLY A 9 -0.64 -7.23 -4.31
C GLY A 9 -0.17 -6.78 -5.68
N LEU A 10 1.10 -6.50 -5.78
CA LEU A 10 1.70 -6.05 -7.03
C LEU A 10 2.03 -7.25 -7.90
N SER A 11 1.81 -7.09 -9.20
CA SER A 11 2.13 -8.13 -10.17
C SER A 11 3.52 -7.86 -10.75
N PHE A 12 4.38 -8.87 -10.71
CA PHE A 12 5.75 -8.76 -11.23
C PHE A 12 5.94 -9.69 -12.43
N ALA A 13 7.19 -9.97 -12.78
CA ALA A 13 7.51 -10.80 -13.94
C ALA A 13 6.82 -12.17 -13.85
N PRO A 14 6.43 -12.74 -14.98
CA PRO A 14 5.67 -14.00 -14.97
C PRO A 14 6.33 -15.14 -14.20
N ASN A 15 7.65 -15.24 -14.24
CA ASN A 15 8.35 -16.33 -13.54
C ASN A 15 8.32 -16.16 -12.02
N PHE A 16 7.92 -15.00 -11.51
CA PHE A 16 7.76 -14.78 -10.09
C PHE A 16 6.73 -15.74 -9.50
N GLN A 17 5.64 -15.95 -10.22
CA GLN A 17 4.55 -16.79 -9.74
C GLN A 17 4.79 -18.28 -9.92
N SER A 18 5.77 -18.64 -10.73
CA SER A 18 6.07 -20.05 -10.95
C SER A 18 6.97 -20.62 -9.86
N ASN A 19 7.56 -19.77 -9.04
CA ASN A 19 8.38 -20.21 -7.94
C ASN A 19 7.53 -20.48 -6.70
N SER A 20 7.82 -21.58 -6.03
CA SER A 20 7.15 -21.92 -4.79
C SER A 20 8.20 -22.24 -3.74
N GLY A 21 7.75 -22.49 -2.51
CA GLY A 21 8.65 -22.84 -1.42
C GLY A 21 9.13 -21.62 -0.67
N GLU A 22 10.22 -21.81 0.10
CA GLU A 22 10.69 -20.81 1.04
C GLU A 22 11.13 -19.50 0.40
N LYS A 23 11.82 -19.58 -0.74
CA LYS A 23 12.28 -18.37 -1.43
C LYS A 23 11.08 -17.54 -1.87
N PHE A 24 10.09 -18.17 -2.46
CA PHE A 24 8.88 -17.47 -2.87
C PHE A 24 8.18 -16.82 -1.69
N GLN A 25 8.10 -17.53 -0.57
CA GLN A 25 7.48 -17.00 0.64
C GLN A 25 8.21 -15.74 1.12
N ARG A 26 9.53 -15.77 1.15
CA ARG A 26 10.31 -14.60 1.57
C ARG A 26 10.14 -13.43 0.61
N MET A 27 10.07 -13.71 -0.68
CA MET A 27 9.85 -12.67 -1.69
C MET A 27 8.47 -12.01 -1.51
N GLN A 28 7.44 -12.83 -1.26
CA GLN A 28 6.08 -12.28 -1.05
C GLN A 28 6.04 -11.44 0.22
N LYS A 29 6.69 -11.87 1.28
CA LYS A 29 6.74 -11.08 2.52
C LYS A 29 7.43 -9.74 2.29
N PHE A 30 8.50 -9.73 1.50
CA PHE A 30 9.19 -8.49 1.17
C PHE A 30 8.26 -7.55 0.40
N VAL A 31 7.58 -8.05 -0.62
CA VAL A 31 6.69 -7.24 -1.45
C VAL A 31 5.55 -6.67 -0.62
N ASP A 32 4.92 -7.49 0.23
CA ASP A 32 3.81 -7.02 1.06
C ASP A 32 4.26 -5.94 2.03
N SER A 33 5.41 -6.15 2.66
CA SER A 33 5.95 -5.18 3.62
C SER A 33 6.30 -3.86 2.94
N GLU A 34 6.91 -3.92 1.76
CA GLU A 34 7.26 -2.71 1.02
C GLU A 34 6.04 -1.99 0.50
N THR A 35 5.00 -2.73 0.13
CA THR A 35 3.73 -2.13 -0.31
C THR A 35 3.15 -1.27 0.81
N LEU A 36 3.11 -1.80 2.04
CA LEU A 36 2.62 -1.03 3.18
C LEU A 36 3.53 0.17 3.48
N ARG A 37 4.84 -0.06 3.46
CA ARG A 37 5.80 1.00 3.80
C ARG A 37 5.71 2.17 2.83
N TYR A 38 5.70 1.88 1.53
CA TYR A 38 5.61 2.95 0.53
C TYR A 38 4.25 3.60 0.48
N SER A 39 3.20 2.88 0.90
CA SER A 39 1.84 3.43 0.92
C SER A 39 1.62 4.43 2.05
N ASP A 40 2.35 4.31 3.15
CA ASP A 40 2.16 5.15 4.33
C ASP A 40 2.04 6.65 4.04
N PRO A 41 2.94 7.26 3.26
CA PRO A 41 2.85 8.70 2.99
C PRO A 41 1.64 9.11 2.16
N TYR A 42 0.98 8.14 1.51
CA TYR A 42 -0.16 8.39 0.63
C TYR A 42 -1.50 8.18 1.33
N VAL A 43 -1.49 7.42 2.43
CA VAL A 43 -2.72 7.06 3.16
C VAL A 43 -3.26 8.28 3.91
N PRO A 44 -4.57 8.57 3.79
CA PRO A 44 -5.15 9.67 4.55
C PRO A 44 -4.90 9.51 6.04
N PHE A 45 -4.52 10.60 6.68
CA PHE A 45 -4.16 10.58 8.09
C PHE A 45 -4.98 11.62 8.85
N LYS A 46 -5.91 11.16 9.68
CA LYS A 46 -6.63 12.02 10.60
C LYS A 46 -6.27 11.66 12.03
N THR A 47 -6.39 10.38 12.37
CA THR A 47 -6.05 9.86 13.68
C THR A 47 -5.07 8.69 13.61
N GLY A 48 -4.65 8.33 12.40
CA GLY A 48 -3.79 7.17 12.19
C GLY A 48 -4.53 5.84 12.10
N VAL A 49 -5.86 5.86 12.21
CA VAL A 49 -6.65 4.62 12.20
C VAL A 49 -6.50 3.88 10.86
N MET A 50 -6.56 4.61 9.73
CA MET A 50 -6.43 4.00 8.42
C MET A 50 -5.08 3.31 8.26
N LYS A 51 -4.00 4.03 8.57
CA LYS A 51 -2.64 3.51 8.48
C LYS A 51 -2.46 2.28 9.36
N LYS A 52 -2.91 2.36 10.62
CA LYS A 52 -2.79 1.26 11.55
C LYS A 52 -3.56 0.03 11.10
N SER A 53 -4.72 0.24 10.46
CA SER A 53 -5.51 -0.88 9.99
C SER A 53 -4.79 -1.66 8.89
N GLY A 54 -4.04 -0.96 8.03
CA GLY A 54 -3.24 -1.64 7.02
C GLY A 54 -2.22 -2.58 7.63
N THR A 55 -1.51 -2.10 8.63
CA THR A 55 -0.49 -2.90 9.31
C THR A 55 -1.09 -4.05 10.10
N SER A 56 -2.18 -3.80 10.84
CA SER A 56 -2.76 -4.82 11.72
C SER A 56 -3.60 -5.85 10.97
N SER A 57 -4.16 -5.50 9.83
CA SER A 57 -5.07 -6.38 9.10
C SER A 57 -4.40 -7.16 7.97
N THR A 58 -3.25 -6.71 7.51
CA THR A 58 -2.54 -7.39 6.43
C THR A 58 -1.76 -8.57 6.99
N VAL A 59 -1.96 -9.73 6.37
CA VAL A 59 -1.15 -10.92 6.67
C VAL A 59 0.06 -10.88 5.73
N ILE A 60 1.22 -10.56 6.28
CA ILE A 60 2.46 -10.43 5.49
C ILE A 60 2.83 -11.79 4.89
N GLY A 61 3.00 -11.81 3.59
CA GLY A 61 3.28 -13.04 2.86
C GLY A 61 2.07 -13.59 2.10
N SER A 62 0.89 -13.00 2.33
CA SER A 62 -0.35 -13.46 1.68
C SER A 62 -0.52 -12.95 0.26
N GLY A 63 0.19 -11.87 -0.10
CA GLY A 63 -0.01 -11.23 -1.39
C GLY A 63 -1.18 -10.27 -1.43
N VAL A 64 -1.81 -10.03 -0.28
CA VAL A 64 -2.99 -9.16 -0.16
C VAL A 64 -2.76 -8.14 0.94
N VAL A 65 -3.03 -6.89 0.62
CA VAL A 65 -2.97 -5.79 1.59
C VAL A 65 -4.40 -5.35 1.90
N GLU A 66 -4.72 -5.26 3.19
CA GLU A 66 -6.07 -4.92 3.64
C GLU A 66 -6.07 -3.70 4.56
N TYR A 67 -7.00 -2.80 4.31
CA TYR A 67 -7.26 -1.66 5.17
C TYR A 67 -8.68 -1.81 5.70
N THR A 68 -8.80 -2.04 7.01
CA THR A 68 -10.08 -2.36 7.64
C THR A 68 -10.66 -1.23 8.49
N ALA A 69 -10.03 -0.04 8.44
CA ALA A 69 -10.58 1.11 9.14
C ALA A 69 -11.99 1.43 8.64
N PRO A 70 -12.84 1.97 9.50
CA PRO A 70 -14.18 2.39 9.06
C PRO A 70 -14.05 3.35 7.87
N TYR A 71 -14.90 3.15 6.87
CA TYR A 71 -14.93 3.97 5.66
C TYR A 71 -13.66 3.92 4.81
N ALA A 72 -12.82 2.87 4.97
CA ALA A 72 -11.59 2.75 4.19
C ALA A 72 -11.86 2.83 2.69
N ARG A 73 -12.85 2.09 2.22
CA ARG A 73 -13.20 2.07 0.80
C ARG A 73 -13.69 3.44 0.31
N SER A 74 -14.56 4.06 1.08
CA SER A 74 -15.06 5.38 0.73
C SER A 74 -13.91 6.40 0.68
N GLN A 75 -13.04 6.38 1.68
CA GLN A 75 -11.87 7.27 1.70
C GLN A 75 -10.96 7.04 0.50
N TYR A 76 -10.80 5.80 0.10
CA TYR A 76 -9.96 5.48 -1.04
C TYR A 76 -10.43 6.18 -2.31
N TYR A 77 -11.73 6.19 -2.54
CA TYR A 77 -12.28 6.75 -3.77
C TYR A 77 -12.59 8.23 -3.70
N THR A 78 -12.83 8.79 -2.52
CA THR A 78 -13.39 10.13 -2.42
C THR A 78 -12.57 11.14 -1.62
N ASN A 79 -11.51 10.71 -0.94
CA ASN A 79 -10.74 11.66 -0.12
C ASN A 79 -9.94 12.61 -1.01
N ALA A 80 -10.34 13.88 -1.03
CA ALA A 80 -9.72 14.88 -1.89
C ALA A 80 -8.35 15.36 -1.40
N GLY A 81 -7.93 14.93 -0.22
CA GLY A 81 -6.60 15.27 0.28
C GLY A 81 -6.48 16.67 0.84
N HIS A 82 -7.54 17.19 1.44
CA HIS A 82 -7.50 18.53 2.05
C HIS A 82 -6.95 18.53 3.48
N GLY A 83 -6.78 17.35 4.08
CA GLY A 83 -6.30 17.22 5.44
C GLY A 83 -4.80 17.31 5.57
N ILE A 84 -4.30 16.85 6.72
CA ILE A 84 -2.86 16.89 7.06
C ILE A 84 -2.05 16.16 5.98
N GLU A 85 -1.02 16.85 5.48
CA GLU A 85 -0.12 16.31 4.45
C GLU A 85 -0.84 15.80 3.20
N GLY A 86 -2.05 16.32 2.97
CA GLY A 86 -2.84 15.91 1.83
C GLY A 86 -2.33 16.50 0.52
N MET A 87 -2.68 15.82 -0.58
CA MET A 87 -2.26 16.25 -1.91
C MET A 87 -2.86 17.60 -2.30
N ASN A 88 -3.95 18.02 -1.65
CA ASN A 88 -4.59 19.31 -1.87
C ASN A 88 -4.75 20.09 -0.57
N ALA A 89 -3.80 19.92 0.34
CA ALA A 89 -3.83 20.62 1.62
C ALA A 89 -3.77 22.13 1.42
N GLU A 90 -4.60 22.85 2.15
CA GLU A 90 -4.74 24.29 1.97
C GLU A 90 -3.77 25.10 2.82
N ASN A 91 -3.18 24.48 3.84
CA ASN A 91 -2.34 25.18 4.81
C ASN A 91 -0.85 25.16 4.50
N GLY A 92 -0.48 24.83 3.27
CA GLY A 92 0.92 24.82 2.87
C GLY A 92 1.69 23.56 3.24
N THR A 93 1.04 22.59 3.88
CA THR A 93 1.71 21.34 4.26
C THR A 93 1.45 20.25 3.21
N LYS A 94 1.35 20.65 1.97
CA LYS A 94 1.02 19.76 0.87
C LYS A 94 1.91 18.52 0.86
N GLY A 95 1.26 17.36 0.75
CA GLY A 95 1.94 16.08 0.70
C GLY A 95 1.30 15.17 -0.32
N LEU A 96 1.17 13.89 0.04
CA LEU A 96 0.70 12.87 -0.90
C LEU A 96 -0.61 12.21 -0.48
N ARG A 97 -1.13 12.55 0.69
CA ARG A 97 -2.27 11.83 1.25
C ARG A 97 -3.57 12.18 0.51
N GLY A 98 -4.37 11.16 0.26
CA GLY A 98 -5.63 11.36 -0.43
C GLY A 98 -6.16 10.11 -1.09
N SER A 99 -7.06 10.28 -2.05
CA SER A 99 -7.70 9.18 -2.77
C SER A 99 -6.70 8.38 -3.61
N PHE A 100 -7.08 7.17 -3.94
CA PHE A 100 -6.30 6.26 -4.79
C PHE A 100 -4.87 6.09 -4.32
N PHE A 101 -4.70 6.02 -2.99
CA PHE A 101 -3.37 6.02 -2.41
C PHE A 101 -2.53 4.82 -2.83
N LEU A 102 -3.13 3.65 -3.04
CA LEU A 102 -2.39 2.47 -3.48
C LEU A 102 -1.97 2.58 -4.94
N GLU A 103 -2.84 3.09 -5.80
CA GLU A 103 -2.53 3.27 -7.22
C GLU A 103 -1.45 4.33 -7.43
N ARG A 104 -1.53 5.43 -6.68
CA ARG A 104 -0.51 6.48 -6.78
C ARG A 104 0.82 6.02 -6.25
N MET A 105 0.81 5.28 -5.12
CA MET A 105 2.03 4.67 -4.60
C MET A 105 2.63 3.74 -5.65
N LYS A 106 1.81 2.90 -6.27
CA LYS A 106 2.29 1.96 -7.28
C LYS A 106 2.92 2.69 -8.46
N ALA A 107 2.27 3.75 -8.95
CA ALA A 107 2.82 4.52 -10.07
C ALA A 107 4.19 5.11 -9.73
N ASP A 108 4.38 5.53 -8.48
CA ASP A 108 5.61 6.19 -8.07
C ASP A 108 6.70 5.20 -7.64
N HIS A 109 6.34 4.06 -7.08
CA HIS A 109 7.30 3.19 -6.38
C HIS A 109 7.34 1.73 -6.83
N LEU A 110 6.59 1.34 -7.86
CA LEU A 110 6.64 -0.04 -8.33
C LEU A 110 8.08 -0.40 -8.72
N SER A 111 8.75 0.49 -9.43
CA SER A 111 10.13 0.28 -9.83
C SER A 111 11.06 0.11 -8.64
N ASP A 112 10.83 0.91 -7.59
CA ASP A 112 11.65 0.83 -6.37
C ASP A 112 11.48 -0.53 -5.69
N ILE A 113 10.24 -1.02 -5.63
CA ILE A 113 9.97 -2.33 -5.02
C ILE A 113 10.60 -3.44 -5.85
N GLU A 114 10.49 -3.36 -7.18
CA GLU A 114 11.11 -4.35 -8.06
C GLU A 114 12.62 -4.38 -7.92
N GLN A 115 13.25 -3.22 -7.85
CA GLN A 115 14.70 -3.14 -7.69
C GLN A 115 15.14 -3.69 -6.35
N GLY A 116 14.36 -3.39 -5.29
CA GLY A 116 14.65 -3.94 -3.97
C GLY A 116 14.53 -5.45 -3.95
N LEU A 117 13.52 -5.98 -4.64
CA LEU A 117 13.30 -7.42 -4.74
C LEU A 117 14.49 -8.09 -5.44
N LYS A 118 14.92 -7.53 -6.55
CA LYS A 118 16.09 -8.07 -7.28
C LYS A 118 17.35 -8.01 -6.42
N GLY A 119 17.59 -6.87 -5.78
CA GLY A 119 18.80 -6.71 -4.98
C GLY A 119 18.87 -7.64 -3.80
N LYS A 120 17.71 -8.03 -3.25
CA LYS A 120 17.70 -8.89 -2.09
C LYS A 120 17.71 -10.38 -2.44
N PHE A 121 17.11 -10.76 -3.56
CA PHE A 121 16.88 -12.19 -3.88
C PHE A 121 17.60 -12.69 -5.13
N GLU A 122 18.36 -11.86 -5.79
CA GLU A 122 19.15 -12.30 -6.96
C GLU A 122 20.64 -12.35 -6.68
#